data_303a9afbe3a05af1cabb815ebc54766e
#
_entry.id   303a9afbe3a05af1cabb815ebc54766e
#
_cell.length_a   1.000
_cell.length_b   1.000
_cell.length_c   1.000
_cell.angle_alpha   90.00
_cell.angle_beta   90.00
_cell.angle_gamma   90.00
#
_symmetry.space_group_name_H-M   'P 1'
#
loop_
_entity.id
_entity.type
_entity.pdbx_description
1 polymer ?
#
loop_
_entity_poly.entity_id
_entity_poly.type
_entity_poly.pdbx_seq_one_letter_code
_entity_poly.pdbx_strand_id
1 'polypeptide(L)'
;AFPTWPLMGEGFFPADAFYVPDGGATWRAFFENPGLVQFLHRMLGYLVFAFGLVVWLKGRKSAHPRTKLAFDWLAAGLFVQVVLGIVTVLQSAPLHLGLAHQFGAILLFTLIVRARHRALYPISTSLRDQKA
;
A
#
# COMPACT_ATOMS: atom_id res chain seq x y z
N ALA A 1 -10.76 -16.34 5.62
CA ALA A 1 -9.70 -16.02 4.69
C ALA A 1 -8.43 -16.77 5.08
N PHE A 2 -7.34 -16.59 4.35
CA PHE A 2 -6.13 -17.40 4.47
C PHE A 2 -5.08 -16.68 5.32
N PRO A 3 -4.71 -17.19 6.53
CA PRO A 3 -3.68 -16.60 7.39
C PRO A 3 -2.26 -17.02 6.95
N THR A 4 -2.01 -17.07 5.65
CA THR A 4 -0.74 -17.50 5.05
C THR A 4 -0.23 -16.43 4.08
N TRP A 5 1.09 -16.36 3.89
CA TRP A 5 1.74 -15.48 2.93
C TRP A 5 3.09 -16.09 2.51
N PRO A 6 3.50 -16.01 1.25
CA PRO A 6 2.85 -15.35 0.11
C PRO A 6 1.68 -16.13 -0.48
N LEU A 7 1.58 -17.43 -0.23
CA LEU A 7 0.50 -18.29 -0.72
C LEU A 7 -0.82 -18.06 0.04
N MET A 8 -1.92 -18.50 -0.54
CA MET A 8 -3.26 -18.53 0.05
C MET A 8 -3.65 -19.99 0.31
N GLY A 9 -3.24 -20.53 1.46
CA GLY A 9 -3.26 -21.96 1.71
C GLY A 9 -2.16 -22.66 0.92
N GLU A 10 -2.51 -23.67 0.15
CA GLU A 10 -1.57 -24.45 -0.66
C GLU A 10 -1.25 -23.84 -2.03
N GLY A 11 -2.03 -22.83 -2.49
CA GLY A 11 -1.92 -22.22 -3.80
C GLY A 11 -1.73 -20.71 -3.77
N PHE A 12 -1.40 -20.14 -4.92
CA PHE A 12 -1.34 -18.68 -5.08
C PHE A 12 -2.73 -18.05 -5.22
N PHE A 13 -3.67 -18.77 -5.83
CA PHE A 13 -5.05 -18.36 -6.04
C PHE A 13 -5.99 -19.19 -5.15
N PRO A 14 -7.01 -18.58 -4.50
CA PRO A 14 -7.94 -19.33 -3.66
C PRO A 14 -8.82 -20.27 -4.48
N ALA A 15 -8.87 -21.54 -4.08
CA ALA A 15 -9.57 -22.59 -4.84
C ALA A 15 -11.10 -22.36 -4.94
N ASP A 16 -11.67 -21.70 -3.93
CA ASP A 16 -13.11 -21.40 -3.82
C ASP A 16 -13.47 -19.94 -4.17
N ALA A 17 -12.60 -19.26 -4.94
CA ALA A 17 -12.70 -17.83 -5.21
C ALA A 17 -14.06 -17.37 -5.74
N PHE A 18 -14.72 -18.19 -6.55
CA PHE A 18 -16.00 -17.84 -7.18
C PHE A 18 -17.21 -18.52 -6.52
N TYR A 19 -16.99 -19.15 -5.37
CA TYR A 19 -18.09 -19.74 -4.60
C TYR A 19 -18.92 -18.67 -3.92
N VAL A 20 -20.26 -18.74 -4.12
CA VAL A 20 -21.25 -17.91 -3.47
C VAL A 20 -22.18 -18.82 -2.68
N PRO A 21 -22.28 -18.72 -1.34
CA PRO A 21 -22.94 -19.70 -0.47
C PRO A 21 -24.41 -19.96 -0.80
N ASP A 22 -25.13 -18.95 -1.28
CA ASP A 22 -26.55 -19.05 -1.64
C ASP A 22 -26.80 -19.44 -3.11
N GLY A 23 -25.75 -19.81 -3.85
CA GLY A 23 -25.84 -20.11 -5.29
C GLY A 23 -26.17 -18.88 -6.15
N GLY A 24 -25.95 -17.69 -5.64
CA GLY A 24 -26.21 -16.43 -6.34
C GLY A 24 -25.25 -16.17 -7.50
N ALA A 25 -25.45 -15.04 -8.18
CA ALA A 25 -24.65 -14.64 -9.33
C ALA A 25 -23.15 -14.56 -9.02
N THR A 26 -22.29 -15.14 -9.85
CA THR A 26 -20.83 -15.26 -9.66
C THR A 26 -20.14 -13.92 -9.39
N TRP A 27 -20.62 -12.81 -9.96
CA TRP A 27 -20.04 -11.49 -9.72
C TRP A 27 -20.08 -11.04 -8.24
N ARG A 28 -21.01 -11.60 -7.44
CA ARG A 28 -21.10 -11.32 -6.00
C ARG A 28 -19.87 -11.81 -5.24
N ALA A 29 -19.18 -12.86 -5.76
CA ALA A 29 -17.96 -13.35 -5.14
C ALA A 29 -16.87 -12.28 -5.01
N PHE A 30 -16.82 -11.30 -5.90
CA PHE A 30 -15.87 -10.18 -5.81
C PHE A 30 -16.04 -9.30 -4.58
N PHE A 31 -17.19 -9.37 -3.91
CA PHE A 31 -17.50 -8.58 -2.71
C PHE A 31 -17.80 -9.46 -1.49
N GLU A 32 -18.24 -10.69 -1.70
CA GLU A 32 -18.78 -11.54 -0.63
C GLU A 32 -17.87 -12.74 -0.32
N ASN A 33 -17.04 -13.21 -1.29
CA ASN A 33 -16.12 -14.30 -1.02
C ASN A 33 -14.84 -13.78 -0.32
N PRO A 34 -14.59 -14.15 0.97
CA PRO A 34 -13.47 -13.61 1.72
C PRO A 34 -12.11 -13.95 1.12
N GLY A 35 -11.98 -15.11 0.48
CA GLY A 35 -10.75 -15.54 -0.20
C GLY A 35 -10.45 -14.66 -1.41
N LEU A 36 -11.44 -14.47 -2.28
CA LEU A 36 -11.27 -13.64 -3.47
C LEU A 36 -11.02 -12.16 -3.11
N VAL A 37 -11.75 -11.62 -2.16
CA VAL A 37 -11.53 -10.24 -1.66
C VAL A 37 -10.12 -10.07 -1.12
N GLN A 38 -9.62 -11.02 -0.32
CA GLN A 38 -8.26 -11.01 0.20
C GLN A 38 -7.22 -11.11 -0.93
N PHE A 39 -7.45 -11.96 -1.93
CA PHE A 39 -6.58 -12.09 -3.10
C PHE A 39 -6.49 -10.77 -3.87
N LEU A 40 -7.62 -10.16 -4.19
CA LEU A 40 -7.67 -8.87 -4.91
C LEU A 40 -6.96 -7.77 -4.13
N HIS A 41 -7.15 -7.72 -2.81
CA HIS A 41 -6.46 -6.77 -1.94
C HIS A 41 -4.93 -6.95 -2.01
N ARG A 42 -4.44 -8.21 -1.97
CA ARG A 42 -3.00 -8.50 -2.09
C ARG A 42 -2.45 -8.10 -3.46
N MET A 43 -3.16 -8.43 -4.55
CA MET A 43 -2.73 -8.07 -5.91
C MET A 43 -2.65 -6.56 -6.07
N LEU A 44 -3.67 -5.83 -5.59
CA LEU A 44 -3.66 -4.37 -5.59
C LEU A 44 -2.52 -3.82 -4.73
N GLY A 45 -2.26 -4.41 -3.57
CA GLY A 45 -1.14 -4.04 -2.70
C GLY A 45 0.21 -4.20 -3.40
N TYR A 46 0.43 -5.30 -4.11
CA TYR A 46 1.66 -5.51 -4.90
C TYR A 46 1.81 -4.49 -6.03
N LEU A 47 0.72 -4.19 -6.75
CA LEU A 47 0.73 -3.17 -7.80
C LEU A 47 1.04 -1.78 -7.24
N VAL A 48 0.41 -1.39 -6.14
CA VAL A 48 0.66 -0.10 -5.47
C VAL A 48 2.10 -0.04 -4.97
N PHE A 49 2.64 -1.12 -4.42
CA PHE A 49 4.03 -1.19 -3.97
C PHE A 49 5.01 -1.01 -5.12
N ALA A 50 4.84 -1.77 -6.22
CA ALA A 50 5.69 -1.67 -7.40
C ALA A 50 5.64 -0.27 -8.02
N PHE A 51 4.44 0.28 -8.18
CA PHE A 51 4.24 1.64 -8.68
C PHE A 51 4.85 2.69 -7.76
N GLY A 52 4.68 2.53 -6.45
CA GLY A 52 5.26 3.42 -5.44
C GLY A 52 6.79 3.44 -5.46
N LEU A 53 7.43 2.29 -5.71
CA LEU A 53 8.89 2.22 -5.88
C LEU A 53 9.34 3.00 -7.13
N VAL A 54 8.62 2.88 -8.24
CA VAL A 54 8.93 3.64 -9.47
C VAL A 54 8.78 5.14 -9.22
N VAL A 55 7.70 5.55 -8.56
CA VAL A 55 7.44 6.96 -8.20
C VAL A 55 8.53 7.49 -7.26
N TRP A 56 8.94 6.71 -6.26
CA TRP A 56 10.02 7.06 -5.36
C TRP A 56 11.35 7.29 -6.11
N LEU A 57 11.74 6.34 -6.98
CA LEU A 57 12.97 6.46 -7.76
C LEU A 57 12.95 7.69 -8.67
N LYS A 58 11.80 8.04 -9.26
CA LYS A 58 11.64 9.27 -10.03
C LYS A 58 11.72 10.51 -9.14
N GLY A 59 11.05 10.51 -7.99
CA GLY A 59 11.04 11.62 -7.04
C GLY A 59 12.44 11.93 -6.47
N ARG A 60 13.28 10.92 -6.31
CA ARG A 60 14.67 11.08 -5.89
C ARG A 60 15.56 11.80 -6.91
N LYS A 61 15.14 11.92 -8.15
CA LYS A 61 15.84 12.68 -9.18
C LYS A 61 15.57 14.19 -9.10
N SER A 62 14.69 14.64 -8.20
CA SER A 62 14.42 16.07 -8.00
C SER A 62 15.67 16.82 -7.59
N ALA A 63 15.82 18.07 -8.07
CA ALA A 63 16.87 18.98 -7.63
C ALA A 63 16.63 19.54 -6.21
N HIS A 64 15.40 19.41 -5.68
CA HIS A 64 15.00 20.01 -4.40
C HIS A 64 15.11 18.99 -3.24
N PRO A 65 15.95 19.21 -2.22
CA PRO A 65 16.15 18.29 -1.10
C PRO A 65 14.87 17.95 -0.34
N ARG A 66 13.98 18.91 -0.13
CA ARG A 66 12.70 18.70 0.57
C ARG A 66 11.74 17.85 -0.23
N THR A 67 11.78 17.92 -1.56
CA THR A 67 11.02 17.02 -2.44
C THR A 67 11.56 15.60 -2.35
N LYS A 68 12.88 15.42 -2.43
CA LYS A 68 13.49 14.08 -2.23
C LYS A 68 13.08 13.47 -0.90
N LEU A 69 13.18 14.23 0.18
CA LEU A 69 12.79 13.78 1.52
C LEU A 69 11.31 13.38 1.60
N ALA A 70 10.42 14.11 0.93
CA ALA A 70 9.00 13.76 0.90
C ALA A 70 8.75 12.41 0.20
N PHE A 71 9.48 12.11 -0.87
CA PHE A 71 9.42 10.80 -1.54
C PHE A 71 10.08 9.69 -0.72
N ASP A 72 11.15 9.97 0.02
CA ASP A 72 11.75 9.01 0.96
C ASP A 72 10.78 8.63 2.09
N TRP A 73 10.05 9.59 2.66
CA TRP A 73 9.00 9.32 3.64
C TRP A 73 7.85 8.51 3.06
N LEU A 74 7.43 8.80 1.82
CA LEU A 74 6.43 8.00 1.11
C LEU A 74 6.90 6.55 0.95
N ALA A 75 8.13 6.32 0.50
CA ALA A 75 8.68 4.98 0.34
C ALA A 75 8.79 4.22 1.66
N ALA A 76 9.23 4.90 2.74
CA ALA A 76 9.29 4.32 4.08
C ALA A 76 7.89 3.93 4.58
N GLY A 77 6.91 4.81 4.42
CA GLY A 77 5.50 4.54 4.78
C GLY A 77 4.91 3.37 3.99
N LEU A 78 5.20 3.31 2.70
CA LEU A 78 4.76 2.21 1.82
C LEU A 78 5.34 0.86 2.27
N PHE A 79 6.63 0.82 2.60
CA PHE A 79 7.29 -0.38 3.11
C PHE A 79 6.69 -0.84 4.45
N VAL A 80 6.52 0.09 5.40
CA VAL A 80 5.89 -0.20 6.69
C VAL A 80 4.47 -0.73 6.51
N GLN A 81 3.70 -0.15 5.60
CA GLN A 81 2.33 -0.57 5.31
C GLN A 81 2.26 -1.99 4.76
N VAL A 82 3.20 -2.38 3.88
CA VAL A 82 3.28 -3.75 3.36
C VAL A 82 3.65 -4.74 4.47
N VAL A 83 4.66 -4.44 5.29
CA VAL A 83 5.06 -5.29 6.42
C VAL A 83 3.90 -5.46 7.40
N LEU A 84 3.23 -4.36 7.75
CA LEU A 84 2.09 -4.39 8.66
C LEU A 84 0.92 -5.21 8.09
N GLY A 85 0.67 -5.12 6.78
CA GLY A 85 -0.33 -5.94 6.09
C GLY A 85 0.01 -7.43 6.13
N ILE A 86 1.26 -7.81 5.88
CA ILE A 86 1.73 -9.20 5.98
C ILE A 86 1.56 -9.73 7.41
N VAL A 87 2.01 -8.98 8.41
CA VAL A 87 1.88 -9.36 9.83
C VAL A 87 0.41 -9.52 10.20
N THR A 88 -0.45 -8.61 9.76
CA THR A 88 -1.91 -8.69 10.00
C THR A 88 -2.48 -10.01 9.47
N VAL A 89 -2.10 -10.40 8.25
CA VAL A 89 -2.56 -11.66 7.65
C VAL A 89 -2.04 -12.87 8.43
N LEU A 90 -0.75 -12.92 8.74
CA LEU A 90 -0.12 -14.05 9.44
C LEU A 90 -0.67 -14.25 10.86
N GLN A 91 -1.17 -13.19 11.49
CA GLN A 91 -1.82 -13.22 12.79
C GLN A 91 -3.35 -13.44 12.71
N SER A 92 -3.86 -13.90 11.56
CA SER A 92 -5.30 -14.11 11.34
C SER A 92 -6.15 -12.84 11.47
N ALA A 93 -5.57 -11.70 11.13
CA ALA A 93 -6.20 -10.38 11.11
C ALA A 93 -6.92 -9.99 12.43
N PRO A 94 -6.23 -9.99 13.59
CA PRO A 94 -6.85 -9.52 14.82
C PRO A 94 -7.21 -8.04 14.70
N LEU A 95 -8.25 -7.63 15.40
CA LEU A 95 -8.84 -6.29 15.27
C LEU A 95 -7.81 -5.16 15.40
N HIS A 96 -6.93 -5.24 16.40
CA HIS A 96 -5.92 -4.19 16.64
C HIS A 96 -4.91 -4.06 15.49
N LEU A 97 -4.49 -5.16 14.86
CA LEU A 97 -3.61 -5.11 13.68
C LEU A 97 -4.36 -4.63 12.44
N GLY A 98 -5.61 -5.06 12.26
CA GLY A 98 -6.46 -4.57 11.18
C GLY A 98 -6.68 -3.06 11.25
N LEU A 99 -6.98 -2.54 12.45
CA LEU A 99 -7.11 -1.09 12.68
C LEU A 99 -5.80 -0.35 12.47
N ALA A 100 -4.68 -0.89 12.95
CA ALA A 100 -3.35 -0.29 12.74
C ALA A 100 -2.99 -0.24 11.25
N HIS A 101 -3.25 -1.30 10.49
CA HIS A 101 -3.05 -1.34 9.04
C HIS A 101 -3.91 -0.31 8.32
N GLN A 102 -5.18 -0.17 8.70
CA GLN A 102 -6.10 0.79 8.13
C GLN A 102 -5.72 2.23 8.45
N PHE A 103 -5.30 2.51 9.70
CA PHE A 103 -4.78 3.81 10.10
C PHE A 103 -3.48 4.15 9.36
N GLY A 104 -2.58 3.17 9.21
CA GLY A 104 -1.36 3.29 8.40
C GLY A 104 -1.65 3.65 6.95
N ALA A 105 -2.73 3.13 6.35
CA ALA A 105 -3.15 3.48 5.00
C ALA A 105 -3.55 4.96 4.87
N ILE A 106 -4.19 5.52 5.89
CA ILE A 106 -4.55 6.96 5.93
C ILE A 106 -3.27 7.82 6.01
N LEU A 107 -2.31 7.43 6.86
CA LEU A 107 -1.03 8.11 6.94
C LEU A 107 -0.25 8.03 5.63
N LEU A 108 -0.23 6.85 5.00
CA LEU A 108 0.41 6.67 3.70
C LEU A 108 -0.23 7.56 2.63
N PHE A 109 -1.56 7.64 2.59
CA PHE A 109 -2.27 8.54 1.68
C PHE A 109 -1.86 10.01 1.90
N THR A 110 -1.74 10.43 3.15
CA THR A 110 -1.25 11.78 3.49
C THR A 110 0.18 12.01 2.98
N LEU A 111 1.07 11.02 3.11
CA LEU A 111 2.43 11.09 2.57
C LEU A 111 2.46 11.17 1.05
N ILE A 112 1.57 10.46 0.36
CA ILE A 112 1.41 10.51 -1.10
C ILE A 112 0.99 11.92 -1.54
N VAL A 113 -0.03 12.49 -0.91
CA VAL A 113 -0.52 13.84 -1.21
C VAL A 113 0.58 14.87 -0.95
N ARG A 114 1.32 14.73 0.16
CA ARG A 114 2.45 15.60 0.49
C ARG A 114 3.56 15.52 -0.55
N ALA A 115 3.95 14.32 -0.96
CA ALA A 115 4.99 14.14 -1.98
C ALA A 115 4.58 14.74 -3.31
N ARG A 116 3.33 14.53 -3.74
CA ARG A 116 2.76 15.15 -4.95
C ARG A 116 2.77 16.67 -4.85
N HIS A 117 2.35 17.23 -3.72
CA HIS A 117 2.37 18.68 -3.51
C HIS A 117 3.79 19.24 -3.61
N ARG A 118 4.79 18.58 -3.00
CA ARG A 118 6.19 18.99 -3.07
C ARG A 118 6.78 18.88 -4.48
N ALA A 119 6.32 17.93 -5.27
CA ALA A 119 6.74 17.80 -6.67
C ALA A 119 6.19 18.92 -7.54
N LEU A 120 4.93 19.35 -7.31
CA LEU A 120 4.28 20.42 -8.07
C LEU A 120 4.71 21.82 -7.61
N TYR A 121 4.96 21.99 -6.31
CA TYR A 121 5.31 23.27 -5.67
C TYR A 121 6.59 23.11 -4.85
N PRO A 122 7.77 22.95 -5.48
CA PRO A 122 9.03 22.79 -4.78
C PRO A 122 9.35 24.08 -4.01
N ILE A 123 9.83 23.92 -2.78
CA ILE A 123 10.31 25.06 -2.00
C ILE A 123 11.68 25.42 -2.55
N SER A 124 11.81 26.62 -3.13
CA SER A 124 13.10 27.22 -3.44
C SER A 124 13.88 27.43 -2.15
N THR A 125 15.15 27.03 -2.12
CA THR A 125 16.10 27.45 -1.10
C THR A 125 16.09 28.99 -1.03
N SER A 126 16.04 29.57 0.16
CA SER A 126 16.11 31.01 0.29
C SER A 126 17.45 31.49 -0.30
N LEU A 127 17.46 32.68 -0.91
CA LEU A 127 18.68 33.30 -1.43
C LEU A 127 19.79 33.43 -0.35
N ARG A 128 19.42 33.28 0.92
CA ARG A 128 20.31 33.28 2.08
C ARG A 128 21.14 32.01 2.18
N ASP A 129 20.62 30.88 1.68
CA ASP A 129 21.32 29.58 1.70
C ASP A 129 22.25 29.42 0.49
N GLN A 130 22.16 30.31 -0.52
CA GLN A 130 23.05 30.31 -1.70
C GLN A 130 24.37 31.05 -1.47
N LYS A 131 24.52 31.76 -0.36
CA LYS A 131 25.71 32.55 0.00
C LYS A 131 26.57 31.93 1.10
N ALA A 132 26.22 30.73 1.54
CA ALA A 132 26.98 29.99 2.55
C ALA A 132 27.88 28.94 1.94
#